data_bf9c41261707120926aa5cbf067b1555
#
_entry.id   bf9c41261707120926aa5cbf067b1555
#
_cell.length_a   1.000
_cell.length_b   1.000
_cell.length_c   1.000
_cell.angle_alpha   90.00
_cell.angle_beta   90.00
_cell.angle_gamma   90.00
#
_symmetry.space_group_name_H-M   'P 1'
#
loop_
_entity.id
_entity.type
_entity.pdbx_description
1 polymer ?
#
loop_
_entity_poly.entity_id
_entity_poly.type
_entity_poly.pdbx_seq_one_letter_code
_entity_poly.pdbx_strand_id
1 'polypeptide(L)'
;MKVATYVPSENLVDLLLDAICVVDKDGRFVFVSAACERIFGYSPDEMLGRPMIELVHPEDRDRTLQTARAIMAGEVQTNFENRYLRKDGRIVHILWSARWSEDEQLRIAVARDISERKRNEALQMALYGISEAAHSAKDLLGLFQQVHGIINRLLPASNFSVVLYDEQRDELHVPYHVDEFEQTPEAHNRDAQTLSAEVIRSGQTLLRCSESLHHLPEHIRSIDCGALYWLGVPLNSHKGAIGALIVQSYSADARYSEQDKELLQFVSAQVATAIDRQQMLCRLQFMAQYDQLTQLPNRELLRDRLQIAMARARREKLQLALLFLDLDKFKQVNDSLGHAVGDLLLQQVAQRIQQCIREVDTVARFAGDEFVVLLEDFHSADHAAKVAEKIRLALNQPFELQGHSQTVL
;
A
#
# COMPACT_ATOMS: atom_id res chain seq x y z
N MET A 1 -16.78 -64.25 8.27
CA MET A 1 -16.85 -63.34 7.09
C MET A 1 -15.47 -63.30 6.44
N LYS A 2 -15.32 -63.86 5.23
CA LYS A 2 -14.07 -63.71 4.45
C LYS A 2 -14.05 -62.27 3.94
N VAL A 3 -13.07 -61.46 4.39
CA VAL A 3 -12.80 -60.17 3.82
C VAL A 3 -12.43 -60.39 2.34
N ALA A 4 -13.22 -59.93 1.41
CA ALA A 4 -12.88 -60.00 0.00
C ALA A 4 -11.59 -59.17 -0.22
N THR A 5 -10.54 -59.88 -0.64
CA THR A 5 -9.27 -59.22 -0.97
C THR A 5 -9.51 -58.39 -2.24
N TYR A 6 -9.47 -57.07 -2.11
CA TYR A 6 -9.60 -56.17 -3.23
C TYR A 6 -8.33 -56.30 -4.08
N VAL A 7 -8.46 -56.71 -5.33
CA VAL A 7 -7.39 -56.67 -6.34
C VAL A 7 -7.52 -55.37 -7.12
N PRO A 8 -6.56 -54.46 -7.02
CA PRO A 8 -6.62 -53.19 -7.78
C PRO A 8 -6.68 -53.47 -9.28
N SER A 9 -7.55 -52.73 -9.99
CA SER A 9 -7.56 -52.76 -11.45
C SER A 9 -6.28 -52.09 -12.02
N GLU A 10 -5.84 -52.50 -13.22
CA GLU A 10 -4.66 -51.93 -13.90
C GLU A 10 -4.70 -50.41 -14.03
N ASN A 11 -5.89 -49.78 -13.96
CA ASN A 11 -6.08 -48.32 -14.08
C ASN A 11 -6.14 -47.59 -12.72
N LEU A 12 -5.84 -48.22 -11.58
CA LEU A 12 -5.94 -47.58 -10.27
C LEU A 12 -4.96 -46.40 -10.13
N VAL A 13 -3.78 -46.53 -10.73
CA VAL A 13 -2.74 -45.49 -10.71
C VAL A 13 -3.19 -44.22 -11.44
N ASP A 14 -3.99 -44.37 -12.50
CA ASP A 14 -4.48 -43.22 -13.29
C ASP A 14 -5.63 -42.45 -12.63
N LEU A 15 -6.26 -43.07 -11.61
CA LEU A 15 -7.28 -42.41 -10.81
C LEU A 15 -6.68 -41.52 -9.69
N LEU A 16 -5.39 -41.60 -9.44
CA LEU A 16 -4.73 -40.78 -8.44
C LEU A 16 -4.60 -39.34 -8.92
N LEU A 17 -4.78 -38.40 -7.97
CA LEU A 17 -4.58 -36.99 -8.24
C LEU A 17 -3.10 -36.61 -8.30
N ASP A 18 -2.24 -37.28 -7.55
CA ASP A 18 -0.81 -37.13 -7.61
C ASP A 18 -0.25 -37.93 -8.80
N ALA A 19 0.75 -37.38 -9.49
CA ALA A 19 1.36 -38.09 -10.61
C ALA A 19 2.41 -39.09 -10.12
N ILE A 20 2.39 -40.29 -10.69
CA ILE A 20 3.44 -41.27 -10.48
C ILE A 20 4.40 -41.21 -11.66
N CYS A 21 5.68 -41.03 -11.33
CA CYS A 21 6.76 -40.97 -12.29
C CYS A 21 7.80 -42.05 -11.92
N VAL A 22 8.22 -42.83 -12.92
CA VAL A 22 9.31 -43.78 -12.78
C VAL A 22 10.41 -43.39 -13.75
N VAL A 23 11.63 -43.28 -13.26
CA VAL A 23 12.81 -42.96 -14.09
C VAL A 23 13.91 -44.01 -13.90
N ASP A 24 14.65 -44.25 -14.97
CA ASP A 24 15.79 -45.12 -14.97
C ASP A 24 17.02 -44.50 -14.26
N LYS A 25 18.13 -45.23 -14.21
CA LYS A 25 19.40 -44.78 -13.64
C LYS A 25 19.97 -43.53 -14.29
N ASP A 26 19.61 -43.27 -15.56
CA ASP A 26 20.06 -42.11 -16.35
C ASP A 26 19.10 -40.93 -16.21
N GLY A 27 18.03 -41.08 -15.41
CA GLY A 27 17.01 -40.05 -15.14
C GLY A 27 15.99 -39.87 -16.25
N ARG A 28 15.80 -40.87 -17.15
CA ARG A 28 14.79 -40.85 -18.21
C ARG A 28 13.50 -41.47 -17.72
N PHE A 29 12.38 -40.85 -18.08
CA PHE A 29 11.06 -41.39 -17.76
C PHE A 29 10.83 -42.73 -18.47
N VAL A 30 10.52 -43.76 -17.70
CA VAL A 30 10.14 -45.09 -18.20
C VAL A 30 8.67 -45.40 -17.96
N PHE A 31 8.05 -44.68 -17.02
CA PHE A 31 6.63 -44.72 -16.78
C PHE A 31 6.15 -43.36 -16.19
N VAL A 32 5.00 -42.90 -16.62
CA VAL A 32 4.27 -41.77 -16.02
C VAL A 32 2.78 -42.05 -16.01
N SER A 33 2.07 -41.74 -14.93
CA SER A 33 0.62 -41.86 -14.84
C SER A 33 -0.09 -40.73 -15.62
N ALA A 34 -1.37 -40.93 -15.95
CA ALA A 34 -2.19 -39.94 -16.63
C ALA A 34 -2.25 -38.56 -15.93
N ALA A 35 -2.12 -38.53 -14.62
CA ALA A 35 -2.07 -37.28 -13.84
C ALA A 35 -0.91 -36.34 -14.26
N CYS A 36 0.13 -36.84 -14.92
CA CYS A 36 1.24 -36.03 -15.45
C CYS A 36 0.79 -34.99 -16.44
N GLU A 37 -0.22 -35.30 -17.31
CA GLU A 37 -0.72 -34.34 -18.27
C GLU A 37 -1.36 -33.12 -17.59
N ARG A 38 -2.11 -33.35 -16.53
CA ARG A 38 -2.73 -32.28 -15.75
C ARG A 38 -1.68 -31.41 -15.04
N ILE A 39 -0.63 -32.06 -14.46
CA ILE A 39 0.39 -31.36 -13.64
C ILE A 39 1.43 -30.68 -14.53
N PHE A 40 1.98 -31.38 -15.50
CA PHE A 40 3.09 -30.88 -16.33
C PHE A 40 2.67 -30.35 -17.69
N GLY A 41 1.44 -30.66 -18.13
CA GLY A 41 0.93 -30.26 -19.45
C GLY A 41 1.46 -31.09 -20.64
N TYR A 42 2.21 -32.16 -20.38
CA TYR A 42 2.71 -33.12 -21.37
C TYR A 42 1.92 -34.43 -21.26
N SER A 43 1.57 -35.02 -22.41
CA SER A 43 1.00 -36.36 -22.41
C SER A 43 2.05 -37.39 -21.95
N PRO A 44 1.62 -38.58 -21.43
CA PRO A 44 2.55 -39.65 -21.08
C PRO A 44 3.55 -39.99 -22.18
N ASP A 45 3.07 -40.09 -23.43
CA ASP A 45 3.90 -40.42 -24.59
C ASP A 45 4.96 -39.34 -24.89
N GLU A 46 4.68 -38.08 -24.61
CA GLU A 46 5.63 -36.98 -24.78
C GLU A 46 6.70 -36.95 -23.69
N MET A 47 6.45 -37.57 -22.55
CA MET A 47 7.40 -37.62 -21.42
C MET A 47 8.30 -38.85 -21.46
N LEU A 48 7.80 -39.99 -21.92
CA LEU A 48 8.56 -41.24 -21.98
C LEU A 48 9.89 -41.11 -22.77
N GLY A 49 10.98 -41.58 -22.17
CA GLY A 49 12.33 -41.48 -22.72
C GLY A 49 13.03 -40.12 -22.56
N ARG A 50 12.30 -39.07 -22.18
CA ARG A 50 12.91 -37.73 -21.95
C ARG A 50 13.65 -37.72 -20.62
N PRO A 51 14.79 -37.02 -20.52
CA PRO A 51 15.45 -36.75 -19.24
C PRO A 51 14.56 -35.85 -18.37
N MET A 52 14.27 -36.24 -17.12
CA MET A 52 13.47 -35.47 -16.20
C MET A 52 14.00 -34.04 -15.97
N ILE A 53 15.35 -33.91 -16.04
CA ILE A 53 16.03 -32.64 -15.74
C ILE A 53 15.73 -31.55 -16.77
N GLU A 54 15.28 -31.88 -17.96
CA GLU A 54 14.88 -30.92 -18.97
C GLU A 54 13.62 -30.14 -18.55
N LEU A 55 12.71 -30.78 -17.80
CA LEU A 55 11.49 -30.18 -17.32
C LEU A 55 11.70 -29.40 -16.00
N VAL A 56 12.82 -29.59 -15.32
CA VAL A 56 13.15 -28.87 -14.09
C VAL A 56 13.56 -27.44 -14.41
N HIS A 57 13.04 -26.49 -13.63
CA HIS A 57 13.43 -25.08 -13.72
C HIS A 57 14.97 -24.94 -13.63
N PRO A 58 15.61 -24.12 -14.46
CA PRO A 58 17.08 -24.05 -14.54
C PRO A 58 17.78 -23.86 -13.18
N GLU A 59 17.27 -22.99 -12.33
CA GLU A 59 17.86 -22.73 -11.00
C GLU A 59 17.76 -23.92 -10.03
N ASP A 60 16.83 -24.85 -10.25
CA ASP A 60 16.63 -26.00 -9.35
C ASP A 60 17.34 -27.27 -9.83
N ARG A 61 17.99 -27.24 -11.02
CA ARG A 61 18.59 -28.44 -11.65
C ARG A 61 19.68 -29.07 -10.81
N ASP A 62 20.65 -28.28 -10.33
CA ASP A 62 21.78 -28.79 -9.58
C ASP A 62 21.32 -29.45 -8.28
N ARG A 63 20.41 -28.82 -7.55
CA ARG A 63 19.83 -29.35 -6.31
C ARG A 63 19.04 -30.64 -6.59
N THR A 64 18.30 -30.67 -7.70
CA THR A 64 17.52 -31.85 -8.10
C THR A 64 18.42 -33.03 -8.44
N LEU A 65 19.52 -32.80 -9.17
CA LEU A 65 20.51 -33.86 -9.50
C LEU A 65 21.23 -34.38 -8.24
N GLN A 66 21.57 -33.50 -7.31
CA GLN A 66 22.17 -33.88 -6.04
C GLN A 66 21.24 -34.79 -5.22
N THR A 67 19.95 -34.38 -5.09
CA THR A 67 18.93 -35.19 -4.41
C THR A 67 18.68 -36.51 -5.12
N ALA A 68 18.67 -36.54 -6.46
CA ALA A 68 18.54 -37.77 -7.23
C ALA A 68 19.68 -38.77 -6.94
N ARG A 69 20.93 -38.31 -6.82
CA ARG A 69 22.07 -39.13 -6.45
C ARG A 69 21.96 -39.72 -5.04
N ALA A 70 21.52 -38.92 -4.07
CA ALA A 70 21.28 -39.36 -2.70
C ALA A 70 20.21 -40.47 -2.64
N ILE A 71 19.11 -40.33 -3.42
CA ILE A 71 18.08 -41.35 -3.51
C ILE A 71 18.62 -42.65 -4.10
N MET A 72 19.45 -42.58 -5.15
CA MET A 72 20.11 -43.77 -5.75
C MET A 72 21.11 -44.41 -4.80
N ALA A 73 21.67 -43.67 -3.83
CA ALA A 73 22.52 -44.18 -2.77
C ALA A 73 21.74 -44.83 -1.60
N GLY A 74 20.40 -44.93 -1.71
CA GLY A 74 19.51 -45.57 -0.74
C GLY A 74 18.80 -44.64 0.22
N GLU A 75 18.95 -43.31 0.10
CA GLU A 75 18.19 -42.36 0.90
C GLU A 75 16.74 -42.28 0.43
N VAL A 76 15.81 -42.32 1.39
CA VAL A 76 14.38 -42.10 1.10
C VAL A 76 14.07 -40.65 1.22
N GLN A 77 13.61 -40.03 0.13
CA GLN A 77 13.16 -38.64 0.14
C GLN A 77 11.63 -38.56 0.18
N THR A 78 11.10 -37.85 1.17
CA THR A 78 9.64 -37.70 1.37
C THR A 78 9.12 -36.29 1.16
N ASN A 79 9.98 -35.27 1.16
CA ASN A 79 9.60 -33.86 1.16
C ASN A 79 10.56 -32.99 0.34
N PHE A 80 10.89 -33.42 -0.88
CA PHE A 80 11.71 -32.61 -1.76
C PHE A 80 10.83 -31.68 -2.62
N GLU A 81 11.00 -30.39 -2.50
CA GLU A 81 10.27 -29.39 -3.28
C GLU A 81 11.17 -28.79 -4.35
N ASN A 82 10.67 -28.71 -5.60
CA ASN A 82 11.33 -27.98 -6.67
C ASN A 82 10.31 -27.47 -7.69
N ARG A 83 10.79 -26.64 -8.65
CA ARG A 83 9.99 -26.04 -9.71
C ARG A 83 10.20 -26.81 -11.00
N TYR A 84 9.10 -27.03 -11.73
CA TYR A 84 9.07 -27.58 -13.06
C TYR A 84 8.49 -26.56 -14.05
N LEU A 85 8.93 -26.64 -15.30
CA LEU A 85 8.37 -25.89 -16.41
C LEU A 85 7.33 -26.75 -17.12
N ARG A 86 6.10 -26.29 -17.14
CA ARG A 86 5.02 -26.91 -17.89
C ARG A 86 5.20 -26.71 -19.39
N LYS A 87 4.45 -27.46 -20.21
CA LYS A 87 4.44 -27.33 -21.68
C LYS A 87 4.06 -25.93 -22.16
N ASP A 88 3.20 -25.24 -21.43
CA ASP A 88 2.78 -23.87 -21.70
C ASP A 88 3.75 -22.79 -21.19
N GLY A 89 4.92 -23.19 -20.64
CA GLY A 89 5.93 -22.31 -20.11
C GLY A 89 5.68 -21.84 -18.66
N ARG A 90 4.56 -22.17 -18.05
CA ARG A 90 4.26 -21.81 -16.66
C ARG A 90 5.08 -22.64 -15.68
N ILE A 91 5.39 -22.06 -14.52
CA ILE A 91 6.06 -22.75 -13.43
C ILE A 91 5.03 -23.48 -12.56
N VAL A 92 5.30 -24.75 -12.26
CA VAL A 92 4.55 -25.55 -11.28
C VAL A 92 5.49 -25.95 -10.14
N HIS A 93 5.02 -25.82 -8.91
CA HIS A 93 5.74 -26.24 -7.72
C HIS A 93 5.36 -27.66 -7.36
N ILE A 94 6.36 -28.55 -7.30
CA ILE A 94 6.13 -29.97 -7.04
C ILE A 94 6.77 -30.38 -5.73
N LEU A 95 5.99 -31.10 -4.92
CA LEU A 95 6.47 -31.85 -3.77
C LEU A 95 6.69 -33.31 -4.19
N TRP A 96 7.91 -33.76 -4.07
CA TRP A 96 8.31 -35.11 -4.41
C TRP A 96 8.46 -36.02 -3.20
N SER A 97 7.92 -37.24 -3.32
CA SER A 97 8.29 -38.37 -2.50
C SER A 97 8.89 -39.45 -3.40
N ALA A 98 10.13 -39.85 -3.17
CA ALA A 98 10.83 -40.74 -4.07
C ALA A 98 11.71 -41.75 -3.32
N ARG A 99 11.84 -42.95 -3.90
CA ARG A 99 12.75 -44.02 -3.44
C ARG A 99 13.34 -44.75 -4.61
N TRP A 100 14.51 -45.35 -4.39
CA TRP A 100 15.20 -46.22 -5.33
C TRP A 100 14.81 -47.67 -5.12
N SER A 101 14.61 -48.41 -6.21
CA SER A 101 14.49 -49.86 -6.23
C SER A 101 15.76 -50.44 -6.80
N GLU A 102 16.52 -51.14 -5.95
CA GLU A 102 17.76 -51.77 -6.39
C GLU A 102 17.51 -52.95 -7.33
N ASP A 103 16.44 -53.70 -7.08
CA ASP A 103 16.09 -54.87 -7.88
C ASP A 103 15.73 -54.51 -9.32
N GLU A 104 15.01 -53.41 -9.48
CA GLU A 104 14.52 -52.94 -10.78
C GLU A 104 15.43 -51.89 -11.42
N GLN A 105 16.40 -51.34 -10.66
CA GLN A 105 17.26 -50.22 -11.09
C GLN A 105 16.44 -48.99 -11.54
N LEU A 106 15.37 -48.72 -10.79
CA LEU A 106 14.41 -47.64 -11.08
C LEU A 106 14.19 -46.76 -9.87
N ARG A 107 13.97 -45.46 -10.12
CA ARG A 107 13.52 -44.52 -9.11
C ARG A 107 12.02 -44.26 -9.29
N ILE A 108 11.23 -44.65 -8.30
CA ILE A 108 9.79 -44.47 -8.22
C ILE A 108 9.53 -43.22 -7.42
N ALA A 109 8.77 -42.29 -7.98
CA ALA A 109 8.46 -40.99 -7.39
C ALA A 109 6.99 -40.62 -7.54
N VAL A 110 6.44 -39.96 -6.52
CA VAL A 110 5.12 -39.36 -6.50
C VAL A 110 5.30 -37.85 -6.56
N ALA A 111 4.67 -37.21 -7.55
CA ALA A 111 4.66 -35.76 -7.73
C ALA A 111 3.32 -35.19 -7.31
N ARG A 112 3.33 -34.34 -6.30
CA ARG A 112 2.17 -33.57 -5.86
C ARG A 112 2.34 -32.12 -6.26
N ASP A 113 1.36 -31.57 -6.96
CA ASP A 113 1.28 -30.13 -7.22
C ASP A 113 0.95 -29.39 -5.93
N ILE A 114 1.86 -28.53 -5.52
CA ILE A 114 1.72 -27.66 -4.34
C ILE A 114 1.67 -26.18 -4.69
N SER A 115 1.40 -25.86 -5.97
CA SER A 115 1.39 -24.46 -6.44
C SER A 115 0.33 -23.62 -5.72
N GLU A 116 -0.85 -24.18 -5.49
CA GLU A 116 -1.91 -23.51 -4.72
C GLU A 116 -1.49 -23.26 -3.26
N ARG A 117 -0.86 -24.27 -2.62
CA ARG A 117 -0.34 -24.11 -1.26
C ARG A 117 0.72 -23.01 -1.18
N LYS A 118 1.70 -23.00 -2.11
CA LYS A 118 2.74 -21.97 -2.17
C LYS A 118 2.18 -20.58 -2.41
N ARG A 119 1.15 -20.49 -3.24
CA ARG A 119 0.46 -19.23 -3.49
C ARG A 119 -0.24 -18.72 -2.23
N ASN A 120 -0.95 -19.59 -1.51
CA ASN A 120 -1.62 -19.24 -0.26
C ASN A 120 -0.63 -18.83 0.84
N GLU A 121 0.51 -19.53 0.96
CA GLU A 121 1.60 -19.16 1.85
C GLU A 121 2.16 -17.78 1.51
N ALA A 122 2.45 -17.52 0.22
CA ALA A 122 2.93 -16.22 -0.25
C ALA A 122 1.92 -15.09 0.02
N LEU A 123 0.63 -15.37 -0.18
CA LEU A 123 -0.46 -14.46 0.12
C LEU A 123 -0.50 -14.10 1.62
N GLN A 124 -0.45 -15.10 2.49
CA GLN A 124 -0.43 -14.88 3.93
C GLN A 124 0.79 -14.06 4.39
N MET A 125 1.96 -14.37 3.83
CA MET A 125 3.18 -13.59 4.11
C MET A 125 3.05 -12.14 3.64
N ALA A 126 2.42 -11.91 2.49
CA ALA A 126 2.17 -10.57 1.98
C ALA A 126 1.24 -9.78 2.90
N LEU A 127 0.17 -10.41 3.38
CA LEU A 127 -0.77 -9.80 4.33
C LEU A 127 -0.09 -9.39 5.63
N TYR A 128 0.69 -10.31 6.18
CA TYR A 128 1.47 -10.02 7.37
C TYR A 128 2.45 -8.86 7.12
N GLY A 129 3.18 -8.90 6.01
CA GLY A 129 4.11 -7.85 5.62
C GLY A 129 3.45 -6.48 5.42
N ILE A 130 2.24 -6.43 4.84
CA ILE A 130 1.48 -5.17 4.68
C ILE A 130 1.02 -4.66 6.04
N SER A 131 0.51 -5.54 6.90
CA SER A 131 0.10 -5.17 8.25
C SER A 131 1.30 -4.63 9.05
N GLU A 132 2.46 -5.25 8.95
CA GLU A 132 3.69 -4.78 9.59
C GLU A 132 4.15 -3.44 9.01
N ALA A 133 4.13 -3.28 7.68
CA ALA A 133 4.43 -2.03 7.01
C ALA A 133 3.51 -0.89 7.49
N ALA A 134 2.21 -1.18 7.61
CA ALA A 134 1.22 -0.24 8.12
C ALA A 134 1.47 0.22 9.55
N HIS A 135 2.11 -0.62 10.38
CA HIS A 135 2.45 -0.30 11.77
C HIS A 135 3.81 0.40 11.91
N SER A 136 4.78 0.05 11.06
CA SER A 136 6.17 0.48 11.17
C SER A 136 6.51 1.70 10.30
N ALA A 137 5.75 1.94 9.23
CA ALA A 137 5.98 3.06 8.34
C ALA A 137 5.78 4.40 9.07
N LYS A 138 6.77 5.29 8.95
CA LYS A 138 6.73 6.63 9.57
C LYS A 138 5.84 7.59 8.80
N ASP A 139 5.68 7.36 7.51
CA ASP A 139 4.88 8.16 6.58
C ASP A 139 4.24 7.30 5.47
N LEU A 140 3.35 7.89 4.70
CA LEU A 140 2.66 7.20 3.61
C LEU A 140 3.61 6.78 2.48
N LEU A 141 4.66 7.54 2.21
CA LEU A 141 5.62 7.21 1.15
C LEU A 141 6.36 5.91 1.47
N GLY A 142 6.85 5.78 2.70
CA GLY A 142 7.49 4.56 3.19
C GLY A 142 6.54 3.36 3.17
N LEU A 143 5.26 3.56 3.50
CA LEU A 143 4.22 2.54 3.37
C LEU A 143 4.10 2.06 1.92
N PHE A 144 3.96 2.98 0.95
CA PHE A 144 3.78 2.62 -0.47
C PHE A 144 5.00 1.91 -1.05
N GLN A 145 6.21 2.32 -0.67
CA GLN A 145 7.44 1.63 -1.08
C GLN A 145 7.49 0.18 -0.59
N GLN A 146 7.13 -0.07 0.68
CA GLN A 146 7.09 -1.41 1.24
C GLN A 146 6.00 -2.26 0.58
N VAL A 147 4.81 -1.70 0.38
CA VAL A 147 3.68 -2.35 -0.31
C VAL A 147 4.07 -2.71 -1.74
N HIS A 148 4.68 -1.79 -2.50
CA HIS A 148 5.17 -2.06 -3.85
C HIS A 148 6.16 -3.23 -3.86
N GLY A 149 7.14 -3.24 -2.96
CA GLY A 149 8.09 -4.35 -2.83
C GLY A 149 7.44 -5.70 -2.48
N ILE A 150 6.32 -5.71 -1.75
CA ILE A 150 5.56 -6.92 -1.46
C ILE A 150 4.79 -7.38 -2.70
N ILE A 151 4.08 -6.47 -3.37
CA ILE A 151 3.29 -6.76 -4.57
C ILE A 151 4.19 -7.28 -5.70
N ASN A 152 5.35 -6.66 -5.92
CA ASN A 152 6.29 -7.04 -6.98
C ASN A 152 6.90 -8.46 -6.80
N ARG A 153 6.76 -9.06 -5.62
CA ARG A 153 7.12 -10.47 -5.38
C ARG A 153 6.01 -11.45 -5.70
N LEU A 154 4.77 -10.97 -5.84
CA LEU A 154 3.58 -11.79 -6.04
C LEU A 154 3.07 -11.75 -7.49
N LEU A 155 3.25 -10.61 -8.15
CA LEU A 155 2.82 -10.39 -9.54
C LEU A 155 3.77 -9.38 -10.22
N PRO A 156 3.82 -9.34 -11.55
CA PRO A 156 4.62 -8.37 -12.28
C PRO A 156 4.14 -6.94 -12.00
N ALA A 157 4.87 -6.22 -11.16
CA ALA A 157 4.52 -4.86 -10.72
C ALA A 157 5.70 -3.89 -10.83
N SER A 158 6.57 -4.06 -11.84
CA SER A 158 7.66 -3.11 -12.11
C SER A 158 7.14 -1.69 -12.32
N ASN A 159 5.94 -1.58 -12.91
CA ASN A 159 5.23 -0.32 -13.07
C ASN A 159 4.04 -0.30 -12.10
N PHE A 160 4.13 0.56 -11.10
CA PHE A 160 3.21 0.60 -9.97
C PHE A 160 2.90 2.03 -9.55
N SER A 161 1.63 2.34 -9.35
CA SER A 161 1.18 3.66 -8.91
C SER A 161 0.13 3.56 -7.81
N VAL A 162 0.18 4.52 -6.90
CA VAL A 162 -0.89 4.80 -5.93
C VAL A 162 -1.48 6.16 -6.26
N VAL A 163 -2.77 6.19 -6.51
CA VAL A 163 -3.55 7.41 -6.74
C VAL A 163 -4.48 7.61 -5.55
N LEU A 164 -4.47 8.79 -4.95
CA LEU A 164 -5.38 9.15 -3.84
C LEU A 164 -6.30 10.29 -4.25
N TYR A 165 -7.51 10.27 -3.71
CA TYR A 165 -8.51 11.30 -3.91
C TYR A 165 -8.55 12.25 -2.72
N ASP A 166 -8.33 13.54 -2.98
CA ASP A 166 -8.53 14.63 -2.02
C ASP A 166 -9.96 15.18 -2.15
N GLU A 167 -10.82 14.80 -1.21
CA GLU A 167 -12.22 15.21 -1.20
C GLU A 167 -12.41 16.74 -1.02
N GLN A 168 -11.46 17.44 -0.37
CA GLN A 168 -11.55 18.87 -0.11
C GLN A 168 -11.27 19.70 -1.36
N ARG A 169 -10.35 19.21 -2.21
CA ARG A 169 -9.92 19.88 -3.45
C ARG A 169 -10.62 19.33 -4.69
N ASP A 170 -11.30 18.20 -4.55
CA ASP A 170 -11.85 17.39 -5.66
C ASP A 170 -10.77 17.02 -6.68
N GLU A 171 -9.59 16.65 -6.20
CA GLU A 171 -8.42 16.34 -7.01
C GLU A 171 -7.87 14.94 -6.75
N LEU A 172 -7.37 14.32 -7.82
CA LEU A 172 -6.59 13.09 -7.75
C LEU A 172 -5.10 13.45 -7.75
N HIS A 173 -4.34 12.97 -6.79
CA HIS A 173 -2.90 13.14 -6.73
C HIS A 173 -2.21 11.77 -6.66
N VAL A 174 -0.98 11.71 -7.13
CA VAL A 174 -0.18 10.49 -7.22
C VAL A 174 0.97 10.55 -6.23
N PRO A 175 0.77 10.13 -4.97
CA PRO A 175 1.82 10.19 -3.94
C PRO A 175 2.95 9.19 -4.17
N TYR A 176 2.71 8.16 -4.98
CA TYR A 176 3.72 7.16 -5.32
C TYR A 176 3.56 6.69 -6.75
N HIS A 177 4.64 6.73 -7.52
CA HIS A 177 4.69 6.29 -8.91
C HIS A 177 6.06 5.73 -9.23
N VAL A 178 6.08 4.55 -9.81
CA VAL A 178 7.28 3.91 -10.40
C VAL A 178 6.85 3.36 -11.75
N ASP A 179 7.48 3.83 -12.80
CA ASP A 179 7.21 3.39 -14.16
C ASP A 179 8.49 3.48 -15.01
N GLU A 180 8.64 2.53 -15.94
CA GLU A 180 9.82 2.45 -16.81
C GLU A 180 9.78 3.48 -17.95
N PHE A 181 8.60 3.93 -18.36
CA PHE A 181 8.38 4.75 -19.55
C PHE A 181 7.66 6.07 -19.26
N GLU A 182 6.86 6.14 -18.21
CA GLU A 182 6.05 7.31 -17.89
C GLU A 182 6.64 8.11 -16.72
N GLN A 183 6.56 9.43 -16.82
CA GLN A 183 6.85 10.31 -15.68
C GLN A 183 5.64 10.36 -14.75
N THR A 184 5.87 10.74 -13.48
CA THR A 184 4.79 10.91 -12.50
C THR A 184 3.69 11.81 -13.07
N PRO A 185 2.44 11.32 -13.18
CA PRO A 185 1.35 12.12 -13.70
C PRO A 185 1.08 13.36 -12.85
N GLU A 186 0.70 14.45 -13.49
CA GLU A 186 0.19 15.63 -12.77
C GLU A 186 -1.13 15.33 -12.05
N ALA A 187 -1.44 16.12 -11.02
CA ALA A 187 -2.72 16.02 -10.33
C ALA A 187 -3.88 16.31 -11.32
N HIS A 188 -4.92 15.50 -11.27
CA HIS A 188 -6.08 15.61 -12.14
C HIS A 188 -7.36 15.72 -11.31
N ASN A 189 -8.39 16.34 -11.89
CA ASN A 189 -9.74 16.31 -11.31
C ASN A 189 -10.31 14.87 -11.37
N ARG A 190 -11.20 14.53 -10.43
CA ARG A 190 -11.91 13.24 -10.38
C ARG A 190 -12.69 12.93 -11.68
N ASP A 191 -13.15 13.96 -12.37
CA ASP A 191 -13.87 13.83 -13.65
C ASP A 191 -12.94 13.65 -14.86
N ALA A 192 -11.62 13.60 -14.68
CA ALA A 192 -10.68 13.35 -15.75
C ALA A 192 -10.97 12.01 -16.43
N GLN A 193 -10.84 11.97 -17.76
CA GLN A 193 -11.00 10.75 -18.54
C GLN A 193 -9.74 9.88 -18.46
N THR A 194 -9.47 9.34 -17.25
CA THR A 194 -8.37 8.41 -17.00
C THR A 194 -8.90 7.11 -16.41
N LEU A 195 -8.18 6.01 -16.59
CA LEU A 195 -8.56 4.71 -16.04
C LEU A 195 -8.56 4.74 -14.50
N SER A 196 -7.63 5.46 -13.89
CA SER A 196 -7.57 5.63 -12.44
C SER A 196 -8.78 6.39 -11.89
N ALA A 197 -9.20 7.47 -12.55
CA ALA A 197 -10.41 8.21 -12.19
C ALA A 197 -11.66 7.33 -12.27
N GLU A 198 -11.76 6.48 -13.30
CA GLU A 198 -12.88 5.54 -13.45
C GLU A 198 -12.93 4.49 -12.33
N VAL A 199 -11.78 3.91 -11.96
CA VAL A 199 -11.70 2.97 -10.83
C VAL A 199 -12.15 3.63 -9.52
N ILE A 200 -11.72 4.86 -9.25
CA ILE A 200 -12.08 5.60 -8.04
C ILE A 200 -13.57 6.00 -8.05
N ARG A 201 -14.08 6.44 -9.19
CA ARG A 201 -15.48 6.88 -9.35
C ARG A 201 -16.45 5.72 -9.22
N SER A 202 -16.16 4.60 -9.90
CA SER A 202 -17.02 3.41 -9.89
C SER A 202 -16.86 2.56 -8.63
N GLY A 203 -15.72 2.66 -7.94
CA GLY A 203 -15.35 1.78 -6.82
C GLY A 203 -15.15 0.32 -7.28
N GLN A 204 -14.97 0.09 -8.58
CA GLN A 204 -14.84 -1.24 -9.18
C GLN A 204 -13.44 -1.47 -9.72
N THR A 205 -13.00 -2.71 -9.62
CA THR A 205 -11.74 -3.13 -10.21
C THR A 205 -11.85 -3.17 -11.74
N LEU A 206 -10.84 -2.63 -12.42
CA LEU A 206 -10.74 -2.60 -13.86
C LEU A 206 -9.49 -3.35 -14.30
N LEU A 207 -9.71 -4.39 -15.12
CA LEU A 207 -8.65 -5.11 -15.85
C LEU A 207 -8.78 -4.78 -17.33
N ARG A 208 -7.75 -4.16 -17.91
CA ARG A 208 -7.67 -3.84 -19.34
C ARG A 208 -6.53 -4.62 -19.99
N CYS A 209 -6.88 -5.45 -20.95
CA CYS A 209 -5.97 -6.14 -21.84
C CYS A 209 -6.62 -6.26 -23.23
N SER A 210 -5.86 -6.68 -24.25
CA SER A 210 -6.38 -6.85 -25.61
C SER A 210 -7.61 -7.78 -25.68
N GLU A 211 -7.68 -8.79 -24.81
CA GLU A 211 -8.77 -9.77 -24.75
C GLU A 211 -10.02 -9.18 -24.04
N SER A 212 -9.84 -8.30 -23.05
CA SER A 212 -10.95 -7.70 -22.29
C SER A 212 -11.55 -6.46 -22.95
N LEU A 213 -10.87 -5.84 -23.93
CA LEU A 213 -11.32 -4.58 -24.56
C LEU A 213 -12.75 -4.65 -25.09
N HIS A 214 -13.17 -5.78 -25.65
CA HIS A 214 -14.52 -5.95 -26.20
C HIS A 214 -15.64 -5.96 -25.16
N HIS A 215 -15.30 -6.23 -23.90
CA HIS A 215 -16.26 -6.27 -22.80
C HIS A 215 -16.33 -4.94 -22.00
N LEU A 216 -15.41 -4.03 -22.27
CA LEU A 216 -15.38 -2.73 -21.57
C LEU A 216 -16.31 -1.72 -22.24
N PRO A 217 -16.92 -0.80 -21.45
CA PRO A 217 -17.69 0.32 -21.99
C PRO A 217 -16.87 1.19 -22.96
N GLU A 218 -17.53 1.82 -23.93
CA GLU A 218 -16.87 2.58 -25.01
C GLU A 218 -15.99 3.71 -24.46
N HIS A 219 -16.47 4.45 -23.45
CA HIS A 219 -15.73 5.53 -22.83
C HIS A 219 -14.44 5.07 -22.13
N ILE A 220 -14.38 3.81 -21.64
CA ILE A 220 -13.16 3.23 -21.04
C ILE A 220 -12.22 2.74 -22.14
N ARG A 221 -12.76 2.16 -23.22
CA ARG A 221 -11.97 1.67 -24.36
C ARG A 221 -11.20 2.78 -25.05
N SER A 222 -11.78 3.98 -25.11
CA SER A 222 -11.18 5.16 -25.77
C SER A 222 -10.06 5.81 -24.99
N ILE A 223 -9.87 5.47 -23.69
CA ILE A 223 -8.78 6.01 -22.88
C ILE A 223 -7.48 5.35 -23.31
N ASP A 224 -6.54 6.15 -23.80
CA ASP A 224 -5.18 5.67 -24.06
C ASP A 224 -4.40 5.58 -22.75
N CYS A 225 -3.78 4.44 -22.50
CA CYS A 225 -2.97 4.21 -21.30
C CYS A 225 -1.53 3.76 -21.65
N GLY A 226 -1.18 3.69 -22.95
CA GLY A 226 0.17 3.27 -23.39
C GLY A 226 0.53 1.81 -23.07
N ALA A 227 0.00 1.25 -21.99
CA ALA A 227 0.31 -0.09 -21.50
C ALA A 227 -0.47 -1.19 -22.24
N LEU A 228 0.17 -2.37 -22.46
CA LEU A 228 -0.48 -3.56 -23.03
C LEU A 228 -1.46 -4.21 -22.02
N TYR A 229 -1.10 -4.20 -20.76
CA TYR A 229 -1.90 -4.72 -19.65
C TYR A 229 -1.96 -3.67 -18.54
N TRP A 230 -3.16 -3.39 -18.08
CA TRP A 230 -3.43 -2.44 -17.02
C TRP A 230 -4.44 -3.03 -16.03
N LEU A 231 -4.12 -3.02 -14.76
CA LEU A 231 -4.98 -3.48 -13.69
C LEU A 231 -5.02 -2.43 -12.59
N GLY A 232 -6.20 -1.87 -12.36
CA GLY A 232 -6.45 -0.93 -11.28
C GLY A 232 -7.49 -1.47 -10.31
N VAL A 233 -7.21 -1.36 -9.02
CA VAL A 233 -8.12 -1.76 -7.94
C VAL A 233 -8.38 -0.58 -7.02
N PRO A 234 -9.64 -0.37 -6.58
CA PRO A 234 -9.96 0.72 -5.70
C PRO A 234 -9.40 0.49 -4.29
N LEU A 235 -8.96 1.56 -3.66
CA LEU A 235 -8.69 1.63 -2.23
C LEU A 235 -9.98 2.01 -1.53
N ASN A 236 -10.76 1.02 -1.12
CA ASN A 236 -12.05 1.22 -0.50
C ASN A 236 -11.93 1.36 1.01
N SER A 237 -12.40 2.49 1.54
CA SER A 237 -12.58 2.74 2.97
C SER A 237 -14.06 2.69 3.34
N HIS A 238 -14.36 2.90 4.62
CA HIS A 238 -15.75 3.02 5.11
C HIS A 238 -16.52 4.21 4.48
N LYS A 239 -15.82 5.17 3.85
CA LYS A 239 -16.40 6.34 3.18
C LYS A 239 -16.56 6.16 1.68
N GLY A 240 -16.09 5.05 1.13
CA GLY A 240 -16.04 4.79 -0.31
C GLY A 240 -14.61 4.67 -0.82
N ALA A 241 -14.42 4.81 -2.13
CA ALA A 241 -13.11 4.72 -2.74
C ALA A 241 -12.29 5.99 -2.45
N ILE A 242 -11.21 5.84 -1.67
CA ILE A 242 -10.28 6.92 -1.30
C ILE A 242 -9.10 7.02 -2.26
N GLY A 243 -9.00 6.11 -3.22
CA GLY A 243 -7.91 6.05 -4.18
C GLY A 243 -7.93 4.78 -5.00
N ALA A 244 -6.82 4.50 -5.67
CA ALA A 244 -6.61 3.27 -6.43
C ALA A 244 -5.14 2.81 -6.35
N LEU A 245 -4.94 1.49 -6.37
CA LEU A 245 -3.67 0.85 -6.68
C LEU A 245 -3.67 0.44 -8.15
N ILE A 246 -2.60 0.72 -8.85
CA ILE A 246 -2.47 0.47 -10.27
C ILE A 246 -1.19 -0.30 -10.52
N VAL A 247 -1.28 -1.37 -11.30
CA VAL A 247 -0.14 -2.06 -11.91
C VAL A 247 -0.34 -2.08 -13.41
N GLN A 248 0.77 -1.89 -14.14
CA GLN A 248 0.72 -1.91 -15.59
C GLN A 248 1.94 -2.61 -16.18
N SER A 249 1.79 -3.13 -17.40
CA SER A 249 2.85 -3.82 -18.09
C SER A 249 2.86 -3.45 -19.58
N TYR A 250 4.04 -3.23 -20.10
CA TYR A 250 4.32 -2.98 -21.50
C TYR A 250 4.84 -4.23 -22.22
N SER A 251 5.03 -5.35 -21.48
CA SER A 251 5.51 -6.62 -22.01
C SER A 251 4.35 -7.58 -22.26
N ALA A 252 4.39 -8.32 -23.36
CA ALA A 252 3.43 -9.37 -23.66
C ALA A 252 3.53 -10.58 -22.71
N ASP A 253 4.66 -10.75 -22.05
CA ASP A 253 4.92 -11.87 -21.13
C ASP A 253 4.34 -11.65 -19.73
N ALA A 254 4.07 -10.39 -19.35
CA ALA A 254 3.58 -10.01 -18.02
C ALA A 254 2.07 -9.72 -18.07
N ARG A 255 1.26 -10.76 -18.22
CA ARG A 255 -0.21 -10.67 -18.26
C ARG A 255 -0.80 -10.72 -16.86
N TYR A 256 -1.88 -9.97 -16.64
CA TYR A 256 -2.67 -10.07 -15.41
C TYR A 256 -3.86 -11.01 -15.63
N SER A 257 -4.03 -11.94 -14.70
CA SER A 257 -5.12 -12.91 -14.64
C SER A 257 -6.23 -12.46 -13.69
N GLU A 258 -7.40 -13.11 -13.72
CA GLU A 258 -8.45 -12.91 -12.69
C GLU A 258 -7.93 -13.21 -11.28
N GLN A 259 -7.01 -14.16 -11.15
CA GLN A 259 -6.38 -14.46 -9.86
C GLN A 259 -5.48 -13.32 -9.36
N ASP A 260 -4.76 -12.62 -10.26
CA ASP A 260 -3.94 -11.46 -9.89
C ASP A 260 -4.83 -10.28 -9.49
N LYS A 261 -5.98 -10.14 -10.13
CA LYS A 261 -7.03 -9.19 -9.75
C LYS A 261 -7.54 -9.44 -8.32
N GLU A 262 -7.91 -10.69 -7.98
CA GLU A 262 -8.34 -11.07 -6.64
C GLU A 262 -7.25 -10.79 -5.60
N LEU A 263 -5.99 -11.13 -5.92
CA LEU A 263 -4.85 -10.84 -5.08
C LEU A 263 -4.69 -9.34 -4.83
N LEU A 264 -4.69 -8.52 -5.89
CA LEU A 264 -4.51 -7.08 -5.77
C LEU A 264 -5.68 -6.42 -5.04
N GLN A 265 -6.92 -6.90 -5.22
CA GLN A 265 -8.10 -6.45 -4.48
C GLN A 265 -7.95 -6.70 -2.97
N PHE A 266 -7.45 -7.87 -2.61
CA PHE A 266 -7.22 -8.19 -1.20
C PHE A 266 -6.13 -7.31 -0.60
N VAL A 267 -5.02 -7.12 -1.32
CA VAL A 267 -3.94 -6.21 -0.90
C VAL A 267 -4.45 -4.77 -0.78
N SER A 268 -5.25 -4.31 -1.75
CA SER A 268 -5.79 -2.94 -1.74
C SER A 268 -6.66 -2.65 -0.52
N ALA A 269 -7.45 -3.62 -0.06
CA ALA A 269 -8.26 -3.49 1.14
C ALA A 269 -7.39 -3.28 2.40
N GLN A 270 -6.26 -4.00 2.50
CA GLN A 270 -5.32 -3.82 3.62
C GLN A 270 -4.61 -2.46 3.55
N VAL A 271 -4.20 -2.05 2.35
CA VAL A 271 -3.57 -0.74 2.13
C VAL A 271 -4.55 0.39 2.44
N ALA A 272 -5.80 0.30 2.01
CA ALA A 272 -6.83 1.30 2.33
C ALA A 272 -7.01 1.45 3.85
N THR A 273 -7.08 0.32 4.56
CA THR A 273 -7.17 0.32 6.04
C THR A 273 -5.95 0.99 6.68
N ALA A 274 -4.75 0.73 6.14
CA ALA A 274 -3.52 1.34 6.63
C ALA A 274 -3.48 2.86 6.39
N ILE A 275 -3.94 3.31 5.21
CA ILE A 275 -4.04 4.74 4.87
C ILE A 275 -5.04 5.43 5.80
N ASP A 276 -6.25 4.87 5.95
CA ASP A 276 -7.28 5.40 6.86
C ASP A 276 -6.75 5.55 8.28
N ARG A 277 -6.06 4.53 8.79
CA ARG A 277 -5.45 4.56 10.12
C ARG A 277 -4.40 5.66 10.24
N GLN A 278 -3.50 5.77 9.26
CA GLN A 278 -2.43 6.79 9.28
C GLN A 278 -3.02 8.20 9.23
N GLN A 279 -4.01 8.44 8.37
CA GLN A 279 -4.73 9.72 8.30
C GLN A 279 -5.43 10.04 9.62
N MET A 280 -6.07 9.04 10.24
CA MET A 280 -6.72 9.21 11.54
C MET A 280 -5.73 9.56 12.65
N LEU A 281 -4.56 8.89 12.69
CA LEU A 281 -3.50 9.20 13.64
C LEU A 281 -2.96 10.63 13.44
N CYS A 282 -2.69 11.03 12.19
CA CYS A 282 -2.27 12.41 11.88
C CYS A 282 -3.33 13.43 12.33
N ARG A 283 -4.61 13.13 12.09
CA ARG A 283 -5.72 13.99 12.52
C ARG A 283 -5.82 14.08 14.04
N LEU A 284 -5.69 12.96 14.75
CA LEU A 284 -5.69 12.94 16.22
C LEU A 284 -4.50 13.73 16.80
N GLN A 285 -3.31 13.56 16.22
CA GLN A 285 -2.13 14.33 16.61
C GLN A 285 -2.33 15.83 16.39
N PHE A 286 -2.89 16.18 15.22
CA PHE A 286 -3.22 17.58 14.94
C PHE A 286 -4.24 18.13 15.93
N MET A 287 -5.33 17.41 16.22
CA MET A 287 -6.36 17.80 17.20
C MET A 287 -5.80 17.93 18.63
N ALA A 288 -4.80 17.11 18.97
CA ALA A 288 -4.14 17.18 20.30
C ALA A 288 -3.22 18.40 20.46
N GLN A 289 -2.73 18.98 19.35
CA GLN A 289 -1.72 20.03 19.34
C GLN A 289 -2.22 21.38 18.82
N TYR A 290 -3.31 21.40 18.05
CA TYR A 290 -3.81 22.61 17.40
C TYR A 290 -5.28 22.86 17.75
N ASP A 291 -5.65 24.14 17.80
CA ASP A 291 -7.03 24.59 17.90
C ASP A 291 -7.75 24.39 16.58
N GLN A 292 -8.90 23.73 16.59
CA GLN A 292 -9.62 23.35 15.36
C GLN A 292 -10.20 24.54 14.60
N LEU A 293 -10.55 25.61 15.30
CA LEU A 293 -11.16 26.78 14.68
C LEU A 293 -10.12 27.67 14.01
N THR A 294 -9.05 27.99 14.73
CA THR A 294 -8.03 28.97 14.29
C THR A 294 -6.83 28.33 13.62
N GLN A 295 -6.67 27.00 13.72
CA GLN A 295 -5.52 26.24 13.25
C GLN A 295 -4.20 26.66 13.91
N LEU A 296 -4.26 27.43 14.98
CA LEU A 296 -3.10 27.81 15.79
C LEU A 296 -2.70 26.67 16.74
N PRO A 297 -1.44 26.61 17.19
CA PRO A 297 -1.07 25.87 18.37
C PRO A 297 -2.08 26.04 19.50
N ASN A 298 -2.47 24.94 20.14
CA ASN A 298 -3.28 24.97 21.33
C ASN A 298 -2.40 25.16 22.59
N ARG A 299 -3.03 25.18 23.77
CA ARG A 299 -2.34 25.34 25.04
C ARG A 299 -1.25 24.28 25.29
N GLU A 300 -1.49 23.02 24.87
CA GLU A 300 -0.53 21.93 25.10
C GLU A 300 0.72 22.10 24.23
N LEU A 301 0.56 22.39 22.94
CA LEU A 301 1.68 22.64 22.04
C LEU A 301 2.45 23.91 22.45
N LEU A 302 1.75 24.97 22.89
CA LEU A 302 2.40 26.17 23.42
C LEU A 302 3.28 25.84 24.62
N ARG A 303 2.80 25.00 25.56
CA ARG A 303 3.55 24.59 26.75
C ARG A 303 4.82 23.85 26.34
N ASP A 304 4.75 22.92 25.42
CA ASP A 304 5.91 22.17 24.94
C ASP A 304 6.94 23.10 24.27
N ARG A 305 6.47 24.00 23.38
CA ARG A 305 7.36 25.00 22.73
C ARG A 305 8.01 25.92 23.76
N LEU A 306 7.27 26.39 24.74
CA LEU A 306 7.80 27.22 25.83
C LEU A 306 8.90 26.51 26.61
N GLN A 307 8.73 25.23 26.95
CA GLN A 307 9.76 24.45 27.64
C GLN A 307 11.05 24.34 26.79
N ILE A 308 10.93 24.07 25.50
CA ILE A 308 12.08 24.03 24.60
C ILE A 308 12.75 25.40 24.47
N ALA A 309 11.98 26.46 24.26
CA ALA A 309 12.48 27.82 24.17
C ALA A 309 13.20 28.27 25.47
N MET A 310 12.65 27.94 26.65
CA MET A 310 13.30 28.22 27.96
C MET A 310 14.63 27.49 28.09
N ALA A 311 14.71 26.22 27.68
CA ALA A 311 15.95 25.45 27.75
C ALA A 311 17.02 26.03 26.80
N ARG A 312 16.62 26.45 25.60
CA ARG A 312 17.47 27.12 24.62
C ARG A 312 17.95 28.49 25.13
N ALA A 313 17.03 29.32 25.60
CA ALA A 313 17.34 30.67 26.09
C ALA A 313 18.35 30.63 27.26
N ARG A 314 18.24 29.65 28.20
CA ARG A 314 19.21 29.44 29.27
C ARG A 314 20.62 29.10 28.75
N ARG A 315 20.70 28.23 27.72
CA ARG A 315 21.99 27.81 27.16
C ARG A 315 22.66 28.93 26.38
N GLU A 316 21.89 29.67 25.59
CA GLU A 316 22.38 30.67 24.63
C GLU A 316 22.36 32.11 25.24
N LYS A 317 21.88 32.25 26.48
CA LYS A 317 21.72 33.55 27.19
C LYS A 317 20.83 34.53 26.42
N LEU A 318 19.80 34.04 25.74
CA LEU A 318 18.81 34.82 25.05
C LEU A 318 17.61 35.15 25.92
N GLN A 319 16.83 36.15 25.53
CA GLN A 319 15.59 36.50 26.17
C GLN A 319 14.41 35.90 25.43
N LEU A 320 13.34 35.62 26.18
CA LEU A 320 12.03 35.26 25.63
C LEU A 320 10.94 36.04 26.37
N ALA A 321 9.80 36.25 25.68
CA ALA A 321 8.66 36.90 26.28
C ALA A 321 7.37 36.17 25.92
N LEU A 322 6.41 36.22 26.84
CA LEU A 322 5.04 35.78 26.65
C LEU A 322 4.13 37.01 26.64
N LEU A 323 3.38 37.18 25.57
CA LEU A 323 2.32 38.19 25.45
C LEU A 323 0.98 37.49 25.59
N PHE A 324 0.21 37.88 26.59
CA PHE A 324 -1.16 37.45 26.77
C PHE A 324 -2.11 38.48 26.13
N LEU A 325 -3.02 38.01 25.28
CA LEU A 325 -3.99 38.84 24.59
C LEU A 325 -5.39 38.34 24.91
N ASP A 326 -6.30 39.24 25.17
CA ASP A 326 -7.72 39.00 25.37
C ASP A 326 -8.52 39.95 24.49
N LEU A 327 -9.61 39.45 23.90
CA LEU A 327 -10.43 40.27 22.97
C LEU A 327 -11.55 40.98 23.74
N ASP A 328 -11.43 42.26 23.86
CA ASP A 328 -12.48 43.09 24.51
C ASP A 328 -13.80 42.91 23.75
N LYS A 329 -14.90 42.77 24.51
CA LYS A 329 -16.28 42.70 24.01
C LYS A 329 -16.58 41.51 23.10
N PHE A 330 -15.71 40.47 23.02
CA PHE A 330 -15.96 39.29 22.20
C PHE A 330 -17.32 38.64 22.51
N LYS A 331 -17.70 38.59 23.79
CA LYS A 331 -19.01 38.09 24.21
C LYS A 331 -20.15 38.91 23.59
N GLN A 332 -20.00 40.23 23.49
CA GLN A 332 -21.05 41.10 22.87
C GLN A 332 -21.19 40.83 21.37
N VAL A 333 -20.09 40.51 20.69
CA VAL A 333 -20.13 40.10 19.27
C VAL A 333 -20.94 38.81 19.13
N ASN A 334 -20.68 37.80 19.95
CA ASN A 334 -21.43 36.54 19.96
C ASN A 334 -22.93 36.78 20.27
N ASP A 335 -23.22 37.56 21.30
CA ASP A 335 -24.61 37.84 21.72
C ASP A 335 -25.40 38.62 20.67
N SER A 336 -24.74 39.51 19.91
CA SER A 336 -25.38 40.39 18.92
C SER A 336 -25.44 39.82 17.52
N LEU A 337 -24.39 39.11 17.07
CA LEU A 337 -24.20 38.65 15.68
C LEU A 337 -24.18 37.11 15.55
N GLY A 338 -24.23 36.42 16.67
CA GLY A 338 -24.19 34.95 16.72
C GLY A 338 -22.81 34.35 16.73
N HIS A 339 -22.71 33.10 17.20
CA HIS A 339 -21.44 32.37 17.36
C HIS A 339 -20.67 32.17 16.05
N ALA A 340 -21.39 32.02 14.91
CA ALA A 340 -20.72 31.85 13.61
C ALA A 340 -19.89 33.08 13.21
N VAL A 341 -20.38 34.29 13.54
CA VAL A 341 -19.64 35.55 13.30
C VAL A 341 -18.47 35.68 14.29
N GLY A 342 -18.68 35.28 15.56
CA GLY A 342 -17.59 35.19 16.53
C GLY A 342 -16.47 34.23 16.12
N ASP A 343 -16.81 33.10 15.54
CA ASP A 343 -15.83 32.13 15.02
C ASP A 343 -15.01 32.73 13.86
N LEU A 344 -15.64 33.42 12.92
CA LEU A 344 -14.96 34.16 11.85
C LEU A 344 -14.02 35.24 12.40
N LEU A 345 -14.46 35.97 13.43
CA LEU A 345 -13.64 36.97 14.11
C LEU A 345 -12.38 36.33 14.68
N LEU A 346 -12.50 35.21 15.42
CA LEU A 346 -11.36 34.50 16.01
C LEU A 346 -10.37 34.03 14.92
N GLN A 347 -10.86 33.56 13.79
CA GLN A 347 -10.02 33.16 12.65
C GLN A 347 -9.25 34.35 12.07
N GLN A 348 -9.92 35.50 11.88
CA GLN A 348 -9.25 36.69 11.36
C GLN A 348 -8.26 37.29 12.37
N VAL A 349 -8.57 37.25 13.68
CA VAL A 349 -7.64 37.65 14.74
C VAL A 349 -6.37 36.77 14.69
N ALA A 350 -6.54 35.46 14.60
CA ALA A 350 -5.42 34.52 14.49
C ALA A 350 -4.51 34.86 13.30
N GLN A 351 -5.09 35.10 12.12
CA GLN A 351 -4.34 35.47 10.92
C GLN A 351 -3.60 36.80 11.09
N ARG A 352 -4.24 37.82 11.67
CA ARG A 352 -3.59 39.13 11.89
C ARG A 352 -2.43 39.04 12.88
N ILE A 353 -2.58 38.25 13.97
CA ILE A 353 -1.48 38.04 14.92
C ILE A 353 -0.31 37.32 14.23
N GLN A 354 -0.56 36.28 13.44
CA GLN A 354 0.47 35.57 12.69
C GLN A 354 1.27 36.50 11.75
N GLN A 355 0.61 37.44 11.09
CA GLN A 355 1.27 38.42 10.23
C GLN A 355 2.12 39.46 10.98
N CYS A 356 1.92 39.59 12.30
CA CYS A 356 2.70 40.52 13.13
C CYS A 356 3.98 39.95 13.68
N ILE A 357 4.13 38.63 13.73
CA ILE A 357 5.23 37.89 14.35
C ILE A 357 6.13 37.24 13.29
N ARG A 358 7.31 36.74 13.72
CA ARG A 358 8.28 36.06 12.87
C ARG A 358 7.97 34.55 12.85
N GLU A 359 8.55 33.84 11.89
CA GLU A 359 8.40 32.38 11.76
C GLU A 359 8.91 31.61 13.00
N VAL A 360 9.94 32.14 13.67
CA VAL A 360 10.49 31.57 14.91
C VAL A 360 9.61 31.80 16.14
N ASP A 361 8.72 32.81 16.10
CA ASP A 361 7.80 33.09 17.19
C ASP A 361 6.58 32.16 17.10
N THR A 362 5.92 31.94 18.23
CA THR A 362 4.71 31.11 18.26
C THR A 362 3.52 31.91 18.75
N VAL A 363 2.43 31.90 17.99
CA VAL A 363 1.10 32.31 18.49
C VAL A 363 0.26 31.07 18.75
N ALA A 364 -0.47 31.06 19.85
CA ALA A 364 -1.39 30.00 20.24
C ALA A 364 -2.74 30.56 20.68
N ARG A 365 -3.81 29.81 20.44
CA ARG A 365 -5.09 30.05 21.09
C ARG A 365 -5.12 29.29 22.41
N PHE A 366 -5.19 30.02 23.51
CA PHE A 366 -5.06 29.45 24.85
C PHE A 366 -6.40 28.93 25.38
N ALA A 367 -7.44 29.73 25.30
CA ALA A 367 -8.82 29.36 25.62
C ALA A 367 -9.79 30.46 25.09
N GLY A 368 -11.00 30.08 24.66
CA GLY A 368 -12.03 31.07 24.29
C GLY A 368 -11.55 32.14 23.32
N ASP A 369 -11.46 33.38 23.82
CA ASP A 369 -10.98 34.59 23.13
C ASP A 369 -9.53 34.98 23.54
N GLU A 370 -8.87 34.12 24.29
CA GLU A 370 -7.51 34.34 24.77
C GLU A 370 -6.46 33.79 23.79
N PHE A 371 -5.50 34.62 23.42
CA PHE A 371 -4.34 34.26 22.61
C PHE A 371 -3.05 34.50 23.38
N VAL A 372 -2.04 33.68 23.12
CA VAL A 372 -0.70 33.84 23.71
C VAL A 372 0.33 33.83 22.61
N VAL A 373 1.24 34.80 22.64
CA VAL A 373 2.38 34.87 21.73
C VAL A 373 3.67 34.63 22.52
N LEU A 374 4.44 33.65 22.11
CA LEU A 374 5.79 33.37 22.59
C LEU A 374 6.78 33.99 21.60
N LEU A 375 7.54 34.96 22.06
CA LEU A 375 8.62 35.60 21.32
C LEU A 375 9.94 35.01 21.75
N GLU A 376 10.75 34.60 20.79
CA GLU A 376 12.05 33.96 21.01
C GLU A 376 13.21 34.78 20.42
N ASP A 377 14.41 34.47 20.85
CA ASP A 377 15.68 34.93 20.22
C ASP A 377 15.80 36.46 20.11
N PHE A 378 15.59 37.20 21.19
CA PHE A 378 15.82 38.65 21.21
C PHE A 378 16.77 39.10 22.34
N HIS A 379 17.37 40.29 22.13
CA HIS A 379 18.39 40.82 23.03
C HIS A 379 17.92 42.04 23.86
N SER A 380 16.74 42.57 23.57
CA SER A 380 16.22 43.77 24.25
C SER A 380 14.75 43.65 24.58
N ALA A 381 14.36 43.99 25.80
CA ALA A 381 12.95 44.01 26.23
C ALA A 381 12.05 44.93 25.38
N ASP A 382 12.62 45.97 24.75
CA ASP A 382 11.90 46.87 23.86
C ASP A 382 11.37 46.14 22.63
N HIS A 383 11.95 45.01 22.27
CA HIS A 383 11.45 44.20 21.13
C HIS A 383 10.06 43.63 21.41
N ALA A 384 9.87 43.08 22.60
CA ALA A 384 8.58 42.51 22.99
C ALA A 384 7.49 43.61 23.03
N ALA A 385 7.83 44.80 23.57
CA ALA A 385 6.90 45.93 23.59
C ALA A 385 6.53 46.41 22.18
N LYS A 386 7.47 46.46 21.22
CA LYS A 386 7.21 46.82 19.83
C LYS A 386 6.30 45.82 19.15
N VAL A 387 6.50 44.51 19.37
CA VAL A 387 5.65 43.45 18.77
C VAL A 387 4.26 43.54 19.42
N ALA A 388 4.13 43.69 20.70
CA ALA A 388 2.84 43.88 21.38
C ALA A 388 2.06 45.07 20.81
N GLU A 389 2.73 46.22 20.62
CA GLU A 389 2.10 47.39 20.02
C GLU A 389 1.71 47.19 18.55
N LYS A 390 2.55 46.49 17.77
CA LYS A 390 2.23 46.13 16.39
C LYS A 390 0.95 45.27 16.32
N ILE A 391 0.85 44.25 17.20
CA ILE A 391 -0.33 43.40 17.30
C ILE A 391 -1.55 44.23 17.69
N ARG A 392 -1.44 45.09 18.72
CA ARG A 392 -2.53 45.96 19.19
C ARG A 392 -3.05 46.84 18.06
N LEU A 393 -2.16 47.48 17.30
CA LEU A 393 -2.54 48.33 16.17
C LEU A 393 -3.19 47.52 15.03
N ALA A 394 -2.73 46.31 14.74
CA ALA A 394 -3.32 45.44 13.74
C ALA A 394 -4.73 44.97 14.13
N LEU A 395 -4.92 44.63 15.40
CA LEU A 395 -6.23 44.18 15.92
C LEU A 395 -7.24 45.33 16.10
N ASN A 396 -6.78 46.59 16.25
CA ASN A 396 -7.62 47.78 16.28
C ASN A 396 -8.20 48.16 14.90
N GLN A 397 -7.67 47.58 13.80
CA GLN A 397 -8.27 47.78 12.49
C GLN A 397 -9.63 47.06 12.40
N PRO A 398 -10.65 47.66 11.75
CA PRO A 398 -11.95 47.02 11.64
C PRO A 398 -11.84 45.61 11.01
N PHE A 399 -12.68 44.69 11.50
CA PHE A 399 -12.88 43.36 10.94
C PHE A 399 -14.15 43.37 10.10
N GLU A 400 -14.03 42.91 8.87
CA GLU A 400 -15.15 42.72 7.97
C GLU A 400 -15.72 41.31 8.15
N LEU A 401 -16.89 41.23 8.80
CA LEU A 401 -17.52 39.97 9.19
C LEU A 401 -18.93 39.90 8.55
N GLN A 402 -19.07 39.22 7.43
CA GLN A 402 -20.34 39.00 6.72
C GLN A 402 -21.12 40.31 6.48
N GLY A 403 -20.45 41.42 6.12
CA GLY A 403 -21.05 42.73 5.87
C GLY A 403 -21.20 43.63 7.12
N HIS A 404 -20.69 43.16 8.27
CA HIS A 404 -20.58 43.96 9.50
C HIS A 404 -19.15 44.34 9.77
N SER A 405 -18.88 45.62 10.04
CA SER A 405 -17.56 46.12 10.43
C SER A 405 -17.49 46.21 11.95
N GLN A 406 -16.54 45.46 12.58
CA GLN A 406 -16.39 45.39 14.02
C GLN A 406 -14.97 45.74 14.45
N THR A 407 -14.84 46.38 15.62
CA THR A 407 -13.58 46.66 16.28
C THR A 407 -13.59 45.99 17.65
N VAL A 408 -12.51 45.25 18.03
CA VAL A 408 -12.48 44.33 19.17
C VAL A 408 -11.36 44.65 20.19
N LEU A 409 -10.76 45.85 20.12
CA LEU A 409 -9.81 46.33 21.10
C LEU A 409 -10.16 47.77 21.50
#